data_b1692648e7e7c4d91f2a3a8268804d85
#
_entry.id   b1692648e7e7c4d91f2a3a8268804d85
#
_cell.length_a   1.000
_cell.length_b   1.000
_cell.length_c   1.000
_cell.angle_alpha   90.00
_cell.angle_beta   90.00
_cell.angle_gamma   90.00
#
_symmetry.space_group_name_H-M   'P 1'
#
loop_
_entity.id
_entity.type
_entity.pdbx_description
1 polymer ?
#
loop_
_entity_poly.entity_id
_entity_poly.type
_entity_poly.pdbx_seq_one_letter_code
_entity_poly.pdbx_strand_id
1 'polypeptide(L)'
;MSLKDRLIEQIRQEGPIPFEEFQQIALYDPEGGFFASGKLRSVKEGDFLTSPEVSSLFGETLAKFVDGLFASLSGGGAEPPFPSPSGGDIERPFPSPSGGDIERPFPSPSGGGAERLFPSPSGGSGLGEERAGVDGGGFGAGVDGGGATLVEVGAGSGTLLRPLLAALEHPVDAWAVEASPAARAALAEVLPSERVVPVFDDVAAPFSGVIIGNELLDNLPVSIAVRKREGWEERWVGIEDGRLVLVAHPVRPKVAGWADQFGRPCPEGGRVEVQLAASEWIRRALDMLVCGAVIVIDYGETAENLEHRRTEGTLRTYRAHHLGPHALAEPGETDITVDVNFSPLVIAAESGGASVELHRQDEFLQSLGLVDRIRELREQELALARDGDPMERLKVRSTRTNAETLLHRRGLGDFRVLIARK
;
A
#
# COMPACT_ATOMS: atom_id res chain seq x y z
N MET A 1 -12.17 -14.71 -25.20
CA MET A 1 -10.91 -15.44 -24.88
C MET A 1 -10.62 -15.14 -23.43
N SER A 2 -10.32 -16.14 -22.59
CA SER A 2 -10.00 -15.88 -21.18
C SER A 2 -8.69 -15.11 -21.04
N LEU A 3 -8.47 -14.46 -19.87
CA LEU A 3 -7.19 -13.78 -19.60
C LEU A 3 -6.03 -14.76 -19.73
N LYS A 4 -6.19 -15.98 -19.23
CA LYS A 4 -5.21 -17.06 -19.36
C LYS A 4 -4.86 -17.38 -20.82
N ASP A 5 -5.87 -17.45 -21.71
CA ASP A 5 -5.63 -17.73 -23.13
C ASP A 5 -4.88 -16.58 -23.80
N ARG A 6 -5.19 -15.32 -23.43
CA ARG A 6 -4.47 -14.13 -23.95
C ARG A 6 -3.01 -14.13 -23.50
N LEU A 7 -2.73 -14.41 -22.22
CA LEU A 7 -1.37 -14.55 -21.70
C LEU A 7 -0.59 -15.67 -22.39
N ILE A 8 -1.21 -16.83 -22.61
CA ILE A 8 -0.57 -17.95 -23.33
C ILE A 8 -0.23 -17.53 -24.76
N GLU A 9 -1.13 -16.85 -25.44
CA GLU A 9 -0.87 -16.41 -26.83
C GLU A 9 0.22 -15.33 -26.88
N GLN A 10 0.21 -14.35 -25.98
CA GLN A 10 1.26 -13.33 -25.86
C GLN A 10 2.64 -13.99 -25.65
N ILE A 11 2.74 -14.90 -24.66
CA ILE A 11 4.02 -15.57 -24.36
C ILE A 11 4.50 -16.46 -25.51
N ARG A 12 3.60 -17.06 -26.28
CA ARG A 12 3.98 -17.82 -27.49
C ARG A 12 4.61 -16.93 -28.57
N GLN A 13 4.13 -15.71 -28.69
CA GLN A 13 4.59 -14.77 -29.72
C GLN A 13 5.84 -14.02 -29.28
N GLU A 14 5.93 -13.60 -28.03
CA GLU A 14 6.95 -12.67 -27.52
C GLU A 14 8.04 -13.38 -26.69
N GLY A 15 7.78 -14.61 -26.25
CA GLY A 15 8.62 -15.33 -25.31
C GLY A 15 8.17 -15.16 -23.84
N PRO A 16 8.92 -15.75 -22.88
CA PRO A 16 8.62 -15.62 -21.46
C PRO A 16 8.60 -14.16 -21.00
N ILE A 17 7.67 -13.82 -20.09
CA ILE A 17 7.54 -12.48 -19.50
C ILE A 17 7.99 -12.47 -18.03
N PRO A 18 8.49 -11.34 -17.48
CA PRO A 18 8.80 -11.22 -16.06
C PRO A 18 7.59 -11.55 -15.19
N PHE A 19 7.80 -12.11 -13.98
CA PHE A 19 6.71 -12.41 -13.08
C PHE A 19 5.94 -11.14 -12.64
N GLU A 20 6.63 -10.01 -12.50
CA GLU A 20 6.01 -8.72 -12.19
C GLU A 20 5.01 -8.27 -13.28
N GLU A 21 5.33 -8.51 -14.56
CA GLU A 21 4.43 -8.19 -15.69
C GLU A 21 3.21 -9.14 -15.68
N PHE A 22 3.44 -10.43 -15.45
CA PHE A 22 2.36 -11.39 -15.26
C PHE A 22 1.42 -10.99 -14.11
N GLN A 23 1.97 -10.63 -12.94
CA GLN A 23 1.19 -10.22 -11.77
C GLN A 23 0.38 -8.95 -12.08
N GLN A 24 0.99 -7.96 -12.73
CA GLN A 24 0.31 -6.75 -13.17
C GLN A 24 -0.91 -7.07 -14.05
N ILE A 25 -0.74 -7.96 -15.03
CA ILE A 25 -1.84 -8.37 -15.93
C ILE A 25 -2.88 -9.17 -15.13
N ALA A 26 -2.47 -10.14 -14.32
CA ALA A 26 -3.38 -10.99 -13.56
C ALA A 26 -4.25 -10.21 -12.57
N LEU A 27 -3.73 -9.13 -11.96
CA LEU A 27 -4.46 -8.32 -11.00
C LEU A 27 -5.22 -7.16 -11.65
N TYR A 28 -4.65 -6.48 -12.64
CA TYR A 28 -5.13 -5.17 -13.08
C TYR A 28 -5.54 -5.08 -14.56
N ASP A 29 -5.48 -6.18 -15.33
CA ASP A 29 -5.98 -6.17 -16.73
C ASP A 29 -7.45 -5.71 -16.78
N PRO A 30 -7.80 -4.69 -17.59
CA PRO A 30 -9.13 -4.08 -17.56
C PRO A 30 -10.27 -5.02 -17.97
N GLU A 31 -9.99 -6.09 -18.75
CA GLU A 31 -10.99 -7.01 -19.25
C GLU A 31 -11.10 -8.32 -18.47
N GLY A 32 -10.10 -8.65 -17.65
CA GLY A 32 -10.06 -9.95 -16.98
C GLY A 32 -9.20 -10.01 -15.74
N GLY A 33 -8.63 -8.89 -15.29
CA GLY A 33 -7.84 -8.82 -14.06
C GLY A 33 -8.71 -8.99 -12.80
N PHE A 34 -8.10 -9.44 -11.73
CA PHE A 34 -8.77 -9.71 -10.47
C PHE A 34 -9.56 -8.51 -9.96
N PHE A 35 -8.96 -7.32 -9.93
CA PHE A 35 -9.62 -6.08 -9.47
C PHE A 35 -10.56 -5.46 -10.52
N ALA A 36 -10.44 -5.82 -11.81
CA ALA A 36 -11.29 -5.31 -12.87
C ALA A 36 -12.63 -6.07 -13.02
N SER A 37 -12.78 -7.23 -12.39
CA SER A 37 -13.88 -8.20 -12.63
C SER A 37 -15.29 -7.73 -12.25
N GLY A 38 -15.50 -6.47 -11.89
CA GLY A 38 -16.80 -5.89 -11.54
C GLY A 38 -17.38 -6.35 -10.19
N LYS A 39 -16.66 -7.16 -9.42
CA LYS A 39 -17.04 -7.59 -8.07
C LYS A 39 -16.33 -6.72 -7.04
N LEU A 40 -17.04 -6.34 -5.98
CA LEU A 40 -16.40 -5.79 -4.79
C LEU A 40 -15.65 -6.94 -4.10
N ARG A 41 -14.33 -6.83 -3.99
CA ARG A 41 -13.46 -7.88 -3.43
C ARG A 41 -13.22 -7.69 -1.94
N SER A 42 -13.10 -6.44 -1.51
CA SER A 42 -12.92 -6.04 -0.12
C SER A 42 -14.30 -5.76 0.51
N VAL A 43 -14.99 -6.81 0.90
CA VAL A 43 -16.26 -6.78 1.65
C VAL A 43 -16.40 -8.06 2.46
N LYS A 44 -17.22 -8.08 3.51
CA LYS A 44 -17.41 -9.25 4.39
C LYS A 44 -17.73 -10.57 3.64
N GLU A 45 -18.31 -10.47 2.47
CA GLU A 45 -18.67 -11.58 1.58
C GLU A 45 -17.70 -11.71 0.39
N GLY A 46 -16.59 -10.93 0.40
CA GLY A 46 -15.59 -10.85 -0.66
C GLY A 46 -14.49 -11.90 -0.54
N ASP A 47 -13.29 -11.56 -1.02
CA ASP A 47 -12.17 -12.51 -1.07
C ASP A 47 -11.23 -12.40 0.15
N PHE A 48 -11.19 -11.25 0.85
CA PHE A 48 -10.36 -11.02 2.04
C PHE A 48 -11.01 -10.02 2.99
N LEU A 49 -10.58 -10.04 4.25
CA LEU A 49 -11.09 -9.19 5.33
C LEU A 49 -9.96 -8.28 5.84
N THR A 50 -10.10 -6.99 5.61
CA THR A 50 -9.12 -5.95 5.98
C THR A 50 -9.40 -5.33 7.35
N SER A 51 -8.42 -4.64 7.95
CA SER A 51 -8.59 -3.93 9.23
C SER A 51 -9.80 -2.99 9.25
N PRO A 52 -10.04 -2.15 8.21
CA PRO A 52 -11.23 -1.29 8.16
C PRO A 52 -12.56 -2.03 8.09
N GLU A 53 -12.58 -3.21 7.45
CA GLU A 53 -13.79 -4.02 7.33
C GLU A 53 -14.16 -4.74 8.63
N VAL A 54 -13.13 -5.08 9.41
CA VAL A 54 -13.32 -5.67 10.74
C VAL A 54 -13.97 -4.65 11.67
N SER A 55 -13.52 -3.39 11.67
CA SER A 55 -14.05 -2.37 12.57
C SER A 55 -13.88 -0.95 12.03
N SER A 56 -14.98 -0.17 12.02
CA SER A 56 -14.94 1.27 11.73
C SER A 56 -14.04 2.04 12.71
N LEU A 57 -13.82 1.51 13.91
CA LEU A 57 -12.94 2.12 14.92
C LEU A 57 -11.49 2.20 14.44
N PHE A 58 -11.10 1.43 13.42
CA PHE A 58 -9.79 1.59 12.78
C PHE A 58 -9.66 2.97 12.14
N GLY A 59 -10.59 3.36 11.25
CA GLY A 59 -10.61 4.67 10.62
C GLY A 59 -10.84 5.81 11.61
N GLU A 60 -11.76 5.63 12.57
CA GLU A 60 -12.02 6.60 13.65
C GLU A 60 -10.78 6.87 14.51
N THR A 61 -9.99 5.81 14.79
CA THR A 61 -8.75 5.93 15.55
C THR A 61 -7.64 6.59 14.72
N LEU A 62 -7.52 6.23 13.45
CA LEU A 62 -6.54 6.82 12.53
C LEU A 62 -6.81 8.31 12.31
N ALA A 63 -8.08 8.75 12.33
CA ALA A 63 -8.46 10.16 12.19
C ALA A 63 -7.77 11.04 13.25
N LYS A 64 -7.63 10.58 14.48
CA LYS A 64 -6.93 11.33 15.56
C LYS A 64 -5.47 11.59 15.20
N PHE A 65 -4.80 10.63 14.56
CA PHE A 65 -3.43 10.80 14.11
C PHE A 65 -3.34 11.79 12.95
N VAL A 66 -4.25 11.67 11.99
CA VAL A 66 -4.33 12.56 10.81
C VAL A 66 -4.64 13.99 11.23
N ASP A 67 -5.56 14.21 12.19
CA ASP A 67 -5.85 15.53 12.76
C ASP A 67 -4.60 16.14 13.43
N GLY A 68 -3.84 15.33 14.17
CA GLY A 68 -2.58 15.78 14.77
C GLY A 68 -1.54 16.23 13.73
N LEU A 69 -1.47 15.53 12.58
CA LEU A 69 -0.62 15.93 11.46
C LEU A 69 -1.11 17.26 10.86
N PHE A 70 -2.41 17.42 10.62
CA PHE A 70 -2.96 18.65 10.05
C PHE A 70 -2.80 19.86 10.99
N ALA A 71 -2.95 19.66 12.30
CA ALA A 71 -2.67 20.70 13.29
C ALA A 71 -1.20 21.16 13.21
N SER A 72 -0.27 20.24 13.02
CA SER A 72 1.17 20.55 12.84
C SER A 72 1.45 21.34 11.56
N LEU A 73 0.78 21.00 10.45
CA LEU A 73 0.92 21.69 9.17
C LEU A 73 0.35 23.12 9.20
N SER A 74 -0.66 23.38 10.04
CA SER A 74 -1.31 24.67 10.19
C SER A 74 -0.54 25.67 11.06
N GLY A 75 0.67 25.36 11.53
CA GLY A 75 1.52 26.25 12.33
C GLY A 75 1.14 26.34 13.81
N GLY A 76 0.23 25.52 14.29
CA GLY A 76 0.00 25.29 15.70
C GLY A 76 1.17 24.44 16.22
N GLY A 77 2.02 24.98 17.09
CA GLY A 77 3.16 24.28 17.68
C GLY A 77 2.78 23.14 18.62
N ALA A 78 1.93 22.25 18.17
CA ALA A 78 1.63 20.99 18.82
C ALA A 78 2.82 20.05 18.58
N GLU A 79 3.46 19.57 19.63
CA GLU A 79 4.35 18.42 19.52
C GLU A 79 3.63 17.30 18.77
N PRO A 80 4.34 16.57 17.90
CA PRO A 80 3.75 15.44 17.20
C PRO A 80 3.07 14.51 18.22
N PRO A 81 1.92 13.89 17.88
CA PRO A 81 1.07 13.13 18.83
C PRO A 81 1.77 11.92 19.46
N PHE A 82 3.03 11.67 19.10
CA PHE A 82 3.89 10.68 19.76
C PHE A 82 5.06 11.40 20.43
N PRO A 83 5.31 11.16 21.73
CA PRO A 83 6.61 11.43 22.27
C PRO A 83 7.62 10.61 21.44
N SER A 84 8.67 11.26 20.97
CA SER A 84 9.85 10.54 20.43
C SER A 84 10.17 9.41 21.40
N PRO A 85 10.39 8.18 20.96
CA PRO A 85 10.66 7.07 21.84
C PRO A 85 11.77 7.49 22.78
N SER A 86 11.46 7.61 24.08
CA SER A 86 12.41 7.97 25.12
C SER A 86 13.45 6.87 25.13
N GLY A 87 14.60 7.12 24.47
CA GLY A 87 15.90 6.48 24.68
C GLY A 87 15.95 4.98 24.99
N GLY A 88 15.10 4.17 24.42
CA GLY A 88 15.36 2.76 24.25
C GLY A 88 16.05 2.61 22.91
N ASP A 89 17.30 2.16 22.93
CA ASP A 89 18.08 1.88 21.75
C ASP A 89 17.21 1.04 20.78
N ILE A 90 16.62 1.71 19.77
CA ILE A 90 16.35 1.03 18.54
C ILE A 90 17.75 0.75 18.02
N GLU A 91 18.23 -0.49 18.20
CA GLU A 91 19.40 -0.95 17.48
C GLU A 91 19.11 -0.62 16.01
N ARG A 92 19.79 0.40 15.50
CA ARG A 92 19.70 0.75 14.09
C ARG A 92 20.27 -0.43 13.34
N PRO A 93 19.48 -1.21 12.59
CA PRO A 93 19.99 -2.39 11.90
C PRO A 93 20.99 -2.04 10.79
N PHE A 94 21.22 -0.72 10.56
CA PHE A 94 22.16 -0.25 9.55
C PHE A 94 23.10 0.80 10.13
N PRO A 95 24.45 0.65 9.95
CA PRO A 95 25.39 1.69 10.30
C PRO A 95 25.11 2.94 9.44
N SER A 96 25.06 4.09 10.08
CA SER A 96 25.03 5.37 9.36
C SER A 96 26.21 5.39 8.38
N PRO A 97 26.04 5.76 7.10
CA PRO A 97 27.15 5.87 6.17
C PRO A 97 28.11 6.93 6.72
N SER A 98 29.28 6.47 7.16
CA SER A 98 30.41 7.35 7.49
C SER A 98 30.82 8.03 6.18
N GLY A 99 30.83 9.39 6.18
CA GLY A 99 31.04 10.25 5.03
C GLY A 99 32.23 9.86 4.14
N GLY A 100 31.94 9.11 3.13
CA GLY A 100 32.75 8.83 1.97
C GLY A 100 31.79 8.95 0.79
N ASP A 101 32.24 9.56 -0.30
CA ASP A 101 31.48 9.79 -1.52
C ASP A 101 30.66 8.53 -1.89
N ILE A 102 29.38 8.55 -1.59
CA ILE A 102 28.45 7.53 -2.04
C ILE A 102 28.18 7.88 -3.51
N GLU A 103 28.88 7.20 -4.41
CA GLU A 103 28.39 7.08 -5.79
C GLU A 103 26.94 6.64 -5.69
N ARG A 104 26.03 7.47 -6.22
CA ARG A 104 24.60 7.17 -6.23
C ARG A 104 24.42 5.82 -6.90
N PRO A 105 23.90 4.79 -6.23
CA PRO A 105 23.80 3.44 -6.78
C PRO A 105 22.86 3.33 -7.98
N PHE A 106 22.12 4.41 -8.30
CA PHE A 106 21.25 4.45 -9.47
C PHE A 106 21.45 5.77 -10.22
N PRO A 107 21.83 5.75 -11.51
CA PRO A 107 21.79 6.93 -12.34
C PRO A 107 20.35 7.42 -12.47
N SER A 108 20.12 8.70 -12.27
CA SER A 108 18.86 9.35 -12.60
C SER A 108 18.54 9.05 -14.06
N PRO A 109 17.34 8.57 -14.43
CA PRO A 109 16.99 8.34 -15.81
C PRO A 109 16.96 9.69 -16.53
N SER A 110 17.98 9.94 -17.37
CA SER A 110 17.93 11.00 -18.35
C SER A 110 16.93 10.61 -19.42
N GLY A 111 15.77 11.27 -19.43
CA GLY A 111 14.91 11.43 -20.60
C GLY A 111 14.52 10.16 -21.36
N GLY A 112 13.58 9.38 -20.79
CA GLY A 112 12.92 8.29 -21.51
C GLY A 112 11.68 7.87 -20.73
N GLY A 113 10.50 7.95 -21.36
CA GLY A 113 9.17 7.82 -20.83
C GLY A 113 9.00 6.93 -19.62
N ALA A 114 8.48 7.51 -18.55
CA ALA A 114 7.98 6.75 -17.42
C ALA A 114 6.83 5.85 -17.89
N GLU A 115 7.07 4.56 -17.94
CA GLU A 115 5.99 3.57 -18.08
C GLU A 115 5.07 3.72 -16.90
N ARG A 116 3.81 4.00 -17.17
CA ARG A 116 2.78 4.21 -16.16
C ARG A 116 2.55 2.89 -15.43
N LEU A 117 2.63 2.90 -14.11
CA LEU A 117 2.32 1.74 -13.25
C LEU A 117 0.87 1.25 -13.37
N PHE A 118 -0.02 2.04 -13.99
CA PHE A 118 -1.42 1.69 -14.24
C PHE A 118 -1.79 2.00 -15.68
N PRO A 119 -2.52 1.12 -16.39
CA PRO A 119 -2.92 1.33 -17.77
C PRO A 119 -3.89 2.51 -17.90
N SER A 120 -3.64 3.40 -18.85
CA SER A 120 -4.62 4.39 -19.30
C SER A 120 -5.61 3.74 -20.26
N PRO A 121 -6.90 4.05 -20.22
CA PRO A 121 -7.84 3.61 -21.23
C PRO A 121 -7.46 4.22 -22.58
N SER A 122 -7.16 3.38 -23.55
CA SER A 122 -6.95 3.76 -24.94
C SER A 122 -8.28 4.09 -25.59
N GLY A 123 -8.48 5.32 -26.06
CA GLY A 123 -9.49 5.59 -27.05
C GLY A 123 -10.11 6.98 -27.01
N GLY A 124 -9.79 7.82 -28.00
CA GLY A 124 -10.53 9.05 -28.27
C GLY A 124 -9.68 10.09 -28.98
N SER A 125 -9.71 10.05 -30.31
CA SER A 125 -9.05 10.98 -31.21
C SER A 125 -9.62 12.40 -31.13
N GLY A 126 -8.72 13.42 -31.10
CA GLY A 126 -8.87 14.67 -31.83
C GLY A 126 -9.47 15.83 -31.06
N LEU A 127 -8.67 16.82 -30.87
CA LEU A 127 -8.72 18.17 -31.46
C LEU A 127 -7.71 19.04 -30.69
N GLY A 128 -6.83 19.70 -31.45
CA GLY A 128 -5.83 20.61 -30.90
C GLY A 128 -6.46 21.91 -30.46
N GLU A 129 -5.95 22.47 -29.37
CA GLU A 129 -6.03 23.89 -29.06
C GLU A 129 -4.69 24.39 -28.52
N GLU A 130 -4.29 25.53 -29.05
CA GLU A 130 -3.02 26.21 -28.86
C GLU A 130 -2.81 26.60 -27.38
N ARG A 131 -1.64 26.26 -26.86
CA ARG A 131 -1.17 26.81 -25.57
C ARG A 131 -0.50 28.16 -25.81
N ALA A 132 -1.18 29.22 -25.36
CA ALA A 132 -0.56 30.52 -25.18
C ALA A 132 0.46 30.46 -24.05
N GLY A 133 1.66 31.01 -24.30
CA GLY A 133 2.72 31.12 -23.32
C GLY A 133 2.33 32.08 -22.19
N VAL A 134 2.69 31.73 -20.95
CA VAL A 134 2.68 32.64 -19.82
C VAL A 134 4.09 32.73 -19.27
N ASP A 135 4.57 33.97 -19.28
CA ASP A 135 5.88 34.43 -18.81
C ASP A 135 6.11 34.16 -17.33
N GLY A 136 7.39 33.98 -16.97
CA GLY A 136 7.88 33.80 -15.62
C GLY A 136 7.58 34.99 -14.72
N GLY A 137 7.04 34.69 -13.54
CA GLY A 137 6.78 35.65 -12.45
C GLY A 137 6.86 34.98 -11.10
N GLY A 138 7.84 35.39 -10.35
CA GLY A 138 8.15 35.34 -8.93
C GLY A 138 7.38 34.37 -8.03
N PHE A 139 8.15 33.49 -7.37
CA PHE A 139 7.71 32.73 -6.20
C PHE A 139 7.38 33.68 -5.04
N GLY A 140 6.11 33.97 -4.85
CA GLY A 140 5.56 34.58 -3.66
C GLY A 140 4.78 33.51 -2.89
N ALA A 141 5.27 33.10 -1.73
CA ALA A 141 4.54 32.21 -0.81
C ALA A 141 3.25 32.89 -0.36
N GLY A 142 2.13 32.46 -0.91
CA GLY A 142 0.78 32.77 -0.46
C GLY A 142 0.02 31.45 -0.44
N VAL A 143 -0.10 30.82 0.73
CA VAL A 143 -1.03 29.71 0.94
C VAL A 143 -2.43 30.34 0.99
N ASP A 144 -3.03 30.52 -0.17
CA ASP A 144 -4.45 30.86 -0.26
C ASP A 144 -5.26 29.65 0.23
N GLY A 145 -5.98 29.85 1.31
CA GLY A 145 -7.16 29.20 1.88
C GLY A 145 -7.55 27.75 1.53
N GLY A 146 -6.69 26.93 0.96
CA GLY A 146 -6.94 25.52 0.65
C GLY A 146 -6.68 24.65 1.89
N GLY A 147 -7.71 23.93 2.34
CA GLY A 147 -7.58 22.93 3.41
C GLY A 147 -6.52 21.89 3.09
N ALA A 148 -6.03 21.19 4.11
CA ALA A 148 -5.07 20.09 3.94
C ALA A 148 -5.69 18.99 3.05
N THR A 149 -4.88 18.36 2.20
CA THR A 149 -5.33 17.30 1.30
C THR A 149 -5.14 15.93 1.96
N LEU A 150 -6.15 15.08 1.84
CA LEU A 150 -6.10 13.68 2.25
C LEU A 150 -6.29 12.79 1.02
N VAL A 151 -5.36 11.88 0.76
CA VAL A 151 -5.45 10.93 -0.36
C VAL A 151 -5.39 9.52 0.18
N GLU A 152 -6.40 8.69 -0.10
CA GLU A 152 -6.31 7.24 0.10
C GLU A 152 -6.05 6.56 -1.25
N VAL A 153 -4.97 5.75 -1.32
CA VAL A 153 -4.59 4.98 -2.50
C VAL A 153 -4.92 3.51 -2.26
N GLY A 154 -5.64 2.89 -3.20
CA GLY A 154 -6.23 1.57 -3.00
C GLY A 154 -7.46 1.64 -2.10
N ALA A 155 -8.30 2.68 -2.27
CA ALA A 155 -9.39 3.00 -1.34
C ALA A 155 -10.52 1.95 -1.28
N GLY A 156 -10.51 0.95 -2.16
CA GLY A 156 -11.54 -0.08 -2.21
C GLY A 156 -12.94 0.50 -2.31
N SER A 157 -13.86 0.02 -1.48
CA SER A 157 -15.22 0.56 -1.39
C SER A 157 -15.38 1.73 -0.39
N GLY A 158 -14.27 2.27 0.13
CA GLY A 158 -14.28 3.38 1.10
C GLY A 158 -14.50 2.94 2.54
N THR A 159 -14.21 1.69 2.87
CA THR A 159 -14.37 1.13 4.22
C THR A 159 -13.48 1.80 5.26
N LEU A 160 -12.28 2.27 4.87
CA LEU A 160 -11.43 3.10 5.70
C LEU A 160 -11.83 4.57 5.59
N LEU A 161 -11.98 5.08 4.37
CA LEU A 161 -12.18 6.50 4.12
C LEU A 161 -13.43 7.06 4.80
N ARG A 162 -14.56 6.33 4.73
CA ARG A 162 -15.84 6.76 5.31
C ARG A 162 -15.76 7.03 6.83
N PRO A 163 -15.36 6.09 7.70
CA PRO A 163 -15.25 6.35 9.13
C PRO A 163 -14.13 7.34 9.48
N LEU A 164 -13.05 7.36 8.69
CA LEU A 164 -11.96 8.31 8.87
C LEU A 164 -12.48 9.74 8.64
N LEU A 165 -13.11 10.02 7.49
CA LEU A 165 -13.66 11.35 7.18
C LEU A 165 -14.74 11.77 8.17
N ALA A 166 -15.56 10.84 8.64
CA ALA A 166 -16.61 11.13 9.63
C ALA A 166 -16.05 11.51 11.00
N ALA A 167 -14.85 11.09 11.33
CA ALA A 167 -14.20 11.33 12.62
C ALA A 167 -13.17 12.46 12.59
N LEU A 168 -12.76 12.95 11.41
CA LEU A 168 -11.85 14.09 11.29
C LEU A 168 -12.50 15.36 11.81
N GLU A 169 -11.74 16.11 12.63
CA GLU A 169 -12.12 17.43 13.13
C GLU A 169 -11.71 18.55 12.16
N HIS A 170 -10.63 18.34 11.40
CA HIS A 170 -10.15 19.30 10.41
C HIS A 170 -10.85 19.10 9.06
N PRO A 171 -11.26 20.19 8.38
CA PRO A 171 -11.76 20.11 7.02
C PRO A 171 -10.64 19.73 6.05
N VAL A 172 -10.92 18.78 5.17
CA VAL A 172 -9.93 18.23 4.22
C VAL A 172 -10.47 18.24 2.79
N ASP A 173 -9.58 18.41 1.82
CA ASP A 173 -9.82 18.06 0.43
C ASP A 173 -9.46 16.59 0.22
N ALA A 174 -10.48 15.72 0.27
CA ALA A 174 -10.27 14.27 0.26
C ALA A 174 -10.34 13.69 -1.17
N TRP A 175 -9.41 12.79 -1.48
CA TRP A 175 -9.30 12.04 -2.73
C TRP A 175 -9.23 10.55 -2.47
N ALA A 176 -9.83 9.77 -3.37
CA ALA A 176 -9.70 8.33 -3.42
C ALA A 176 -9.09 7.90 -4.76
N VAL A 177 -8.03 7.11 -4.70
CA VAL A 177 -7.42 6.47 -5.87
C VAL A 177 -7.77 4.98 -5.83
N GLU A 178 -8.45 4.48 -6.87
CA GLU A 178 -8.91 3.09 -6.89
C GLU A 178 -8.95 2.55 -8.33
N ALA A 179 -8.26 1.46 -8.58
CA ALA A 179 -8.15 0.85 -9.91
C ALA A 179 -9.46 0.14 -10.34
N SER A 180 -10.19 -0.45 -9.38
CA SER A 180 -11.42 -1.21 -9.65
C SER A 180 -12.60 -0.31 -10.02
N PRO A 181 -13.21 -0.46 -11.20
CA PRO A 181 -14.41 0.31 -11.57
C PRO A 181 -15.59 0.10 -10.61
N ALA A 182 -15.78 -1.13 -10.10
CA ALA A 182 -16.85 -1.44 -9.16
C ALA A 182 -16.64 -0.76 -7.80
N ALA A 183 -15.40 -0.75 -7.31
CA ALA A 183 -15.05 -0.08 -6.07
C ALA A 183 -15.18 1.45 -6.20
N ARG A 184 -14.74 2.04 -7.33
CA ARG A 184 -14.98 3.46 -7.61
C ARG A 184 -16.46 3.83 -7.62
N ALA A 185 -17.31 2.97 -8.16
CA ALA A 185 -18.76 3.20 -8.13
C ALA A 185 -19.32 3.23 -6.69
N ALA A 186 -18.80 2.37 -5.80
CA ALA A 186 -19.16 2.39 -4.38
C ALA A 186 -18.64 3.64 -3.65
N LEU A 187 -17.47 4.13 -4.01
CA LEU A 187 -16.88 5.36 -3.46
C LEU A 187 -17.70 6.63 -3.76
N ALA A 188 -18.56 6.62 -4.79
CA ALA A 188 -19.47 7.73 -5.09
C ALA A 188 -20.46 8.05 -3.94
N GLU A 189 -20.65 7.11 -3.00
CA GLU A 189 -21.40 7.36 -1.77
C GLU A 189 -20.57 8.06 -0.66
N VAL A 190 -19.25 8.15 -0.85
CA VAL A 190 -18.31 8.72 0.14
C VAL A 190 -17.78 10.06 -0.32
N LEU A 191 -17.43 10.17 -1.60
CA LEU A 191 -16.83 11.36 -2.20
C LEU A 191 -17.55 11.75 -3.50
N PRO A 192 -17.49 13.03 -3.89
CA PRO A 192 -17.86 13.47 -5.23
C PRO A 192 -17.05 12.73 -6.31
N SER A 193 -17.67 12.46 -7.45
CA SER A 193 -17.06 11.62 -8.51
C SER A 193 -15.74 12.18 -9.05
N GLU A 194 -15.56 13.49 -9.07
CA GLU A 194 -14.33 14.19 -9.48
C GLU A 194 -13.16 13.99 -8.49
N ARG A 195 -13.42 13.46 -7.30
CA ARG A 195 -12.43 13.14 -6.27
C ARG A 195 -12.10 11.64 -6.22
N VAL A 196 -12.71 10.84 -7.10
CA VAL A 196 -12.48 9.39 -7.22
C VAL A 196 -11.82 9.10 -8.55
N VAL A 197 -10.52 8.82 -8.52
CA VAL A 197 -9.68 8.68 -9.72
C VAL A 197 -9.12 7.27 -9.87
N PRO A 198 -8.88 6.79 -11.12
CA PRO A 198 -8.39 5.43 -11.34
C PRO A 198 -6.91 5.26 -11.06
N VAL A 199 -6.11 6.31 -11.17
CA VAL A 199 -4.65 6.26 -11.03
C VAL A 199 -4.15 7.40 -10.16
N PHE A 200 -3.04 7.14 -9.45
CA PHE A 200 -2.47 8.09 -8.51
C PHE A 200 -2.02 9.41 -9.18
N ASP A 201 -1.64 9.37 -10.45
CA ASP A 201 -1.22 10.55 -11.22
C ASP A 201 -2.35 11.54 -11.55
N ASP A 202 -3.59 11.12 -11.42
CA ASP A 202 -4.75 11.98 -11.66
C ASP A 202 -5.04 12.88 -10.43
N VAL A 203 -4.42 12.64 -9.28
CA VAL A 203 -4.48 13.53 -8.12
C VAL A 203 -3.64 14.79 -8.39
N ALA A 204 -4.22 15.95 -8.21
CA ALA A 204 -3.52 17.22 -8.41
C ALA A 204 -2.36 17.37 -7.41
N ALA A 205 -1.15 17.50 -7.92
CA ALA A 205 0.08 17.62 -7.13
C ALA A 205 0.91 18.83 -7.61
N PRO A 206 1.85 19.36 -6.77
CA PRO A 206 2.11 18.97 -5.38
C PRO A 206 1.09 19.60 -4.39
N PHE A 207 0.92 18.98 -3.22
CA PHE A 207 0.02 19.45 -2.17
C PHE A 207 0.61 19.28 -0.76
N SER A 208 0.02 19.94 0.24
CA SER A 208 0.32 19.73 1.66
C SER A 208 -0.76 18.86 2.26
N GLY A 209 -0.38 17.73 2.89
CA GLY A 209 -1.39 16.80 3.37
C GLY A 209 -0.90 15.42 3.74
N VAL A 210 -1.79 14.45 3.67
CA VAL A 210 -1.55 13.05 4.05
C VAL A 210 -1.94 12.11 2.92
N ILE A 211 -1.06 11.16 2.62
CA ILE A 211 -1.30 10.06 1.69
C ILE A 211 -1.35 8.77 2.49
N ILE A 212 -2.41 7.97 2.33
CA ILE A 212 -2.59 6.69 3.02
C ILE A 212 -2.63 5.57 1.98
N GLY A 213 -1.84 4.51 2.20
CA GLY A 213 -1.95 3.23 1.53
C GLY A 213 -2.16 2.14 2.58
N ASN A 214 -3.37 1.57 2.63
CA ASN A 214 -3.71 0.48 3.54
C ASN A 214 -3.91 -0.81 2.75
N GLU A 215 -3.12 -1.85 3.05
CA GLU A 215 -3.15 -3.12 2.30
C GLU A 215 -3.10 -2.86 0.79
N LEU A 216 -2.05 -2.15 0.38
CA LEU A 216 -1.81 -1.70 -0.99
C LEU A 216 -0.53 -2.29 -1.57
N LEU A 217 0.55 -2.30 -0.77
CA LEU A 217 1.88 -2.61 -1.27
C LEU A 217 2.10 -4.11 -1.45
N ASP A 218 1.34 -4.93 -0.74
CA ASP A 218 1.33 -6.39 -0.84
C ASP A 218 0.88 -6.90 -2.22
N ASN A 219 0.05 -6.13 -2.92
CA ASN A 219 -0.43 -6.43 -4.27
C ASN A 219 0.39 -5.78 -5.39
N LEU A 220 1.35 -4.90 -5.07
CA LEU A 220 2.19 -4.31 -6.11
C LEU A 220 3.08 -5.37 -6.78
N PRO A 221 3.35 -5.21 -8.09
CA PRO A 221 4.12 -6.19 -8.84
C PRO A 221 5.51 -6.47 -8.27
N VAL A 222 5.88 -7.75 -8.18
CA VAL A 222 7.18 -8.20 -7.67
C VAL A 222 7.91 -9.07 -8.69
N SER A 223 9.24 -9.01 -8.68
CA SER A 223 10.08 -10.00 -9.35
C SER A 223 10.44 -11.13 -8.38
N ILE A 224 10.57 -12.35 -8.86
CA ILE A 224 10.98 -13.49 -8.03
C ILE A 224 12.44 -13.80 -8.29
N ALA A 225 13.30 -13.60 -7.28
CA ALA A 225 14.71 -14.01 -7.29
C ALA A 225 14.90 -15.31 -6.53
N VAL A 226 15.64 -16.25 -7.11
CA VAL A 226 16.01 -17.54 -6.50
C VAL A 226 17.51 -17.57 -6.25
N ARG A 227 17.91 -17.86 -5.02
CA ARG A 227 19.30 -17.94 -4.61
C ARG A 227 20.00 -19.12 -5.27
N LYS A 228 21.12 -18.87 -5.92
CA LYS A 228 22.04 -19.90 -6.46
C LYS A 228 23.32 -19.92 -5.64
N ARG A 229 24.14 -20.92 -5.87
CA ARG A 229 25.47 -21.02 -5.28
C ARG A 229 26.27 -19.72 -5.49
N GLU A 230 26.18 -19.14 -6.67
CA GLU A 230 26.78 -17.87 -7.02
C GLU A 230 25.70 -16.93 -7.57
N GLY A 231 25.34 -15.86 -6.80
CA GLY A 231 24.37 -14.87 -7.22
C GLY A 231 22.90 -15.31 -7.18
N TRP A 232 22.13 -14.83 -8.11
CA TRP A 232 20.68 -15.02 -8.21
C TRP A 232 20.27 -15.45 -9.61
N GLU A 233 19.12 -16.10 -9.70
CA GLU A 233 18.40 -16.42 -10.93
C GLU A 233 17.00 -15.86 -10.80
N GLU A 234 16.47 -15.28 -11.86
CA GLU A 234 15.12 -14.71 -11.85
C GLU A 234 14.10 -15.73 -12.36
N ARG A 235 12.87 -15.68 -11.86
CA ARG A 235 11.76 -16.48 -12.35
C ARG A 235 10.87 -15.64 -13.25
N TRP A 236 10.71 -16.08 -14.47
CA TRP A 236 9.80 -15.53 -15.45
C TRP A 236 8.65 -16.50 -15.70
N VAL A 237 7.57 -16.03 -16.32
CA VAL A 237 6.43 -16.86 -16.69
C VAL A 237 6.58 -17.28 -18.16
N GLY A 238 6.66 -18.58 -18.37
CA GLY A 238 6.75 -19.22 -19.69
C GLY A 238 5.63 -20.22 -19.89
N ILE A 239 5.74 -21.02 -20.97
CA ILE A 239 4.77 -22.06 -21.30
C ILE A 239 5.47 -23.41 -21.42
N GLU A 240 4.92 -24.42 -20.74
CA GLU A 240 5.28 -25.81 -20.88
C GLU A 240 4.01 -26.65 -20.99
N ASP A 241 3.94 -27.52 -21.99
CA ASP A 241 2.76 -28.35 -22.28
C ASP A 241 1.41 -27.59 -22.31
N GLY A 242 1.45 -26.34 -22.85
CA GLY A 242 0.26 -25.48 -22.96
C GLY A 242 -0.20 -24.84 -21.64
N ARG A 243 0.62 -24.91 -20.58
CA ARG A 243 0.34 -24.34 -19.27
C ARG A 243 1.38 -23.25 -18.94
N LEU A 244 0.93 -22.26 -18.17
CA LEU A 244 1.84 -21.25 -17.61
C LEU A 244 2.71 -21.90 -16.53
N VAL A 245 4.02 -21.69 -16.59
CA VAL A 245 5.01 -22.21 -15.64
C VAL A 245 6.05 -21.15 -15.29
N LEU A 246 6.69 -21.28 -14.15
CA LEU A 246 7.85 -20.46 -13.82
C LEU A 246 9.09 -21.05 -14.49
N VAL A 247 9.73 -20.24 -15.35
CA VAL A 247 10.99 -20.61 -16.04
C VAL A 247 12.16 -19.82 -15.47
N ALA A 248 13.34 -20.44 -15.51
CA ALA A 248 14.58 -19.80 -15.11
C ALA A 248 15.01 -18.76 -16.16
N HIS A 249 15.41 -17.58 -15.72
CA HIS A 249 15.92 -16.52 -16.56
C HIS A 249 17.16 -15.87 -15.93
N PRO A 250 18.14 -15.37 -16.71
CA PRO A 250 19.21 -14.55 -16.17
C PRO A 250 18.66 -13.39 -15.37
N VAL A 251 19.18 -13.18 -14.16
CA VAL A 251 18.69 -12.12 -13.28
C VAL A 251 19.02 -10.74 -13.85
N ARG A 252 18.05 -9.84 -13.86
CA ARG A 252 18.26 -8.45 -14.23
C ARG A 252 19.08 -7.71 -13.17
N PRO A 253 19.99 -6.79 -13.52
CA PRO A 253 20.88 -6.11 -12.54
C PRO A 253 20.13 -5.44 -11.39
N LYS A 254 19.01 -4.76 -11.66
CA LYS A 254 18.20 -4.10 -10.62
C LYS A 254 17.59 -5.11 -9.63
N VAL A 255 17.17 -6.28 -10.12
CA VAL A 255 16.63 -7.37 -9.30
C VAL A 255 17.72 -7.99 -8.43
N ALA A 256 18.90 -8.27 -9.01
CA ALA A 256 20.04 -8.81 -8.27
C ALA A 256 20.52 -7.84 -7.19
N GLY A 257 20.67 -6.55 -7.50
CA GLY A 257 21.10 -5.52 -6.54
C GLY A 257 20.15 -5.40 -5.36
N TRP A 258 18.84 -5.38 -5.61
CA TRP A 258 17.85 -5.37 -4.54
C TRP A 258 17.91 -6.66 -3.68
N ALA A 259 17.98 -7.83 -4.33
CA ALA A 259 18.05 -9.12 -3.64
C ALA A 259 19.35 -9.27 -2.83
N ASP A 260 20.47 -8.72 -3.30
CA ASP A 260 21.73 -8.68 -2.52
C ASP A 260 21.62 -7.79 -1.28
N GLN A 261 20.91 -6.68 -1.37
CA GLN A 261 20.77 -5.72 -0.26
C GLN A 261 19.74 -6.16 0.78
N PHE A 262 18.59 -6.68 0.35
CA PHE A 262 17.43 -6.92 1.22
C PHE A 262 17.00 -8.39 1.30
N GLY A 263 17.54 -9.25 0.45
CA GLY A 263 17.19 -10.66 0.37
C GLY A 263 18.16 -11.59 1.11
N ARG A 264 19.21 -11.07 1.75
CA ARG A 264 20.19 -11.90 2.46
C ARG A 264 20.01 -11.83 3.98
N PRO A 265 20.35 -12.91 4.72
CA PRO A 265 20.76 -14.21 4.21
C PRO A 265 19.61 -14.99 3.55
N CYS A 266 19.93 -15.80 2.55
CA CYS A 266 18.97 -16.64 1.82
C CYS A 266 19.65 -17.96 1.46
N PRO A 267 19.08 -19.13 1.80
CA PRO A 267 19.66 -20.43 1.48
C PRO A 267 19.65 -20.68 -0.03
N GLU A 268 20.54 -21.55 -0.51
CA GLU A 268 20.52 -21.98 -1.92
C GLU A 268 19.15 -22.61 -2.26
N GLY A 269 18.54 -22.18 -3.36
CA GLY A 269 17.19 -22.55 -3.75
C GLY A 269 16.09 -21.70 -3.09
N GLY A 270 16.42 -20.89 -2.07
CA GLY A 270 15.49 -19.99 -1.41
C GLY A 270 15.01 -18.88 -2.36
N ARG A 271 13.86 -18.29 -2.04
CA ARG A 271 13.14 -17.30 -2.85
C ARG A 271 13.05 -15.98 -2.14
N VAL A 272 13.10 -14.91 -2.93
CA VAL A 272 12.88 -13.53 -2.48
C VAL A 272 11.99 -12.83 -3.49
N GLU A 273 10.93 -12.23 -3.00
CA GLU A 273 10.06 -11.34 -3.76
C GLU A 273 10.69 -9.93 -3.75
N VAL A 274 11.18 -9.50 -4.90
CA VAL A 274 11.89 -8.24 -5.09
C VAL A 274 10.87 -7.13 -5.37
N GLN A 275 10.68 -6.22 -4.41
CA GLN A 275 9.59 -5.24 -4.35
C GLN A 275 10.04 -3.86 -4.85
N LEU A 276 10.50 -3.78 -6.11
CA LEU A 276 10.95 -2.52 -6.72
C LEU A 276 9.80 -1.51 -6.84
N ALA A 277 8.60 -2.00 -7.21
CA ALA A 277 7.42 -1.16 -7.36
C ALA A 277 6.99 -0.48 -6.05
N ALA A 278 7.09 -1.19 -4.91
CA ALA A 278 6.78 -0.61 -3.61
C ALA A 278 7.75 0.51 -3.22
N SER A 279 9.05 0.33 -3.49
CA SER A 279 10.05 1.37 -3.27
C SER A 279 9.86 2.59 -4.17
N GLU A 280 9.40 2.39 -5.38
CA GLU A 280 9.09 3.48 -6.31
C GLU A 280 7.82 4.22 -5.90
N TRP A 281 6.80 3.48 -5.45
CA TRP A 281 5.55 4.05 -4.97
C TRP A 281 5.78 5.02 -3.79
N ILE A 282 6.60 4.64 -2.78
CA ILE A 282 6.85 5.51 -1.62
C ILE A 282 7.59 6.80 -2.03
N ARG A 283 8.57 6.72 -2.95
CA ARG A 283 9.27 7.91 -3.48
C ARG A 283 8.29 8.83 -4.18
N ARG A 284 7.46 8.27 -5.06
CA ARG A 284 6.45 9.03 -5.81
C ARG A 284 5.43 9.69 -4.88
N ALA A 285 4.94 8.97 -3.87
CA ALA A 285 4.03 9.53 -2.88
C ALA A 285 4.66 10.73 -2.13
N LEU A 286 5.92 10.62 -1.75
CA LEU A 286 6.65 11.74 -1.16
C LEU A 286 6.88 12.91 -2.13
N ASP A 287 7.11 12.63 -3.42
CA ASP A 287 7.29 13.68 -4.43
C ASP A 287 6.01 14.49 -4.68
N MET A 288 4.83 13.90 -4.45
CA MET A 288 3.55 14.62 -4.51
C MET A 288 3.34 15.58 -3.34
N LEU A 289 4.05 15.42 -2.23
CA LEU A 289 3.92 16.27 -1.06
C LEU A 289 4.86 17.48 -1.12
N VAL A 290 4.33 18.67 -0.81
CA VAL A 290 5.13 19.83 -0.39
C VAL A 290 5.60 19.64 1.05
N CYS A 291 4.65 19.31 1.93
CA CYS A 291 4.87 18.90 3.32
C CYS A 291 3.72 18.00 3.79
N GLY A 292 3.97 17.20 4.80
CA GLY A 292 2.97 16.26 5.32
C GLY A 292 3.51 14.87 5.56
N ALA A 293 2.69 13.85 5.36
CA ALA A 293 3.10 12.47 5.62
C ALA A 293 2.52 11.46 4.63
N VAL A 294 3.29 10.40 4.38
CA VAL A 294 2.83 9.16 3.77
C VAL A 294 2.69 8.12 4.86
N ILE A 295 1.54 7.48 4.95
CA ILE A 295 1.21 6.42 5.90
C ILE A 295 0.97 5.14 5.12
N VAL A 296 1.77 4.11 5.39
CA VAL A 296 1.59 2.76 4.82
C VAL A 296 1.24 1.81 5.93
N ILE A 297 0.13 1.09 5.77
CA ILE A 297 -0.31 0.05 6.72
C ILE A 297 -0.45 -1.24 5.94
N ASP A 298 0.38 -2.23 6.28
CA ASP A 298 0.41 -3.48 5.52
C ASP A 298 0.97 -4.63 6.37
N TYR A 299 0.72 -5.86 5.95
CA TYR A 299 1.35 -7.00 6.59
C TYR A 299 2.73 -7.29 5.99
N GLY A 300 3.65 -7.63 6.85
CA GLY A 300 5.04 -7.82 6.47
C GLY A 300 6.00 -7.56 7.62
N GLU A 301 7.27 -7.38 7.29
CA GLU A 301 8.33 -7.21 8.28
C GLU A 301 9.56 -6.50 7.69
N THR A 302 10.53 -6.26 8.54
CA THR A 302 11.86 -5.83 8.08
C THR A 302 12.60 -6.97 7.35
N ALA A 303 13.58 -6.62 6.52
CA ALA A 303 14.36 -7.61 5.78
C ALA A 303 14.99 -8.70 6.67
N GLU A 304 15.41 -8.33 7.87
CA GLU A 304 15.97 -9.26 8.86
C GLU A 304 14.92 -10.25 9.35
N ASN A 305 13.76 -9.77 9.74
CA ASN A 305 12.69 -10.61 10.29
C ASN A 305 12.00 -11.49 9.23
N LEU A 306 12.13 -11.16 7.94
CA LEU A 306 11.68 -12.01 6.84
C LEU A 306 12.64 -13.15 6.49
N GLU A 307 13.83 -13.22 7.11
CA GLU A 307 14.84 -14.23 6.79
C GLU A 307 14.29 -15.66 6.84
N HIS A 308 13.54 -16.01 7.87
CA HIS A 308 12.98 -17.35 8.06
C HIS A 308 11.98 -17.77 6.97
N ARG A 309 11.43 -16.85 6.19
CA ARG A 309 10.48 -17.11 5.10
C ARG A 309 11.16 -17.33 3.74
N ARG A 310 12.46 -17.06 3.61
CA ARG A 310 13.20 -17.09 2.34
C ARG A 310 13.43 -18.47 1.76
N THR A 311 13.11 -19.54 2.47
CA THR A 311 13.16 -20.90 1.91
C THR A 311 12.09 -21.08 0.83
N GLU A 312 10.86 -20.61 1.07
CA GLU A 312 9.71 -20.77 0.18
C GLU A 312 9.23 -19.47 -0.43
N GLY A 313 9.68 -18.31 0.12
CA GLY A 313 9.18 -16.99 -0.18
C GLY A 313 7.91 -16.64 0.59
N THR A 314 7.36 -15.47 0.30
CA THR A 314 6.17 -14.93 0.97
C THR A 314 4.95 -14.84 0.06
N LEU A 315 5.13 -15.12 -1.24
CA LEU A 315 4.06 -15.07 -2.23
C LEU A 315 2.93 -16.03 -1.89
N ARG A 316 1.72 -15.52 -1.83
CA ARG A 316 0.49 -16.26 -1.56
C ARG A 316 -0.59 -15.83 -2.54
N THR A 317 -1.62 -16.66 -2.60
CA THR A 317 -2.83 -16.34 -3.35
C THR A 317 -4.04 -16.55 -2.46
N TYR A 318 -5.06 -15.74 -2.67
CA TYR A 318 -6.31 -15.84 -1.95
C TYR A 318 -7.51 -15.86 -2.90
N ARG A 319 -8.55 -16.64 -2.49
CA ARG A 319 -9.86 -16.69 -3.14
C ARG A 319 -10.91 -17.01 -2.09
N ALA A 320 -11.96 -16.20 -2.00
CA ALA A 320 -13.08 -16.41 -1.07
C ALA A 320 -12.62 -16.69 0.37
N HIS A 321 -11.71 -15.86 0.91
CA HIS A 321 -11.10 -15.94 2.25
C HIS A 321 -10.24 -17.19 2.52
N HIS A 322 -9.90 -17.97 1.51
CA HIS A 322 -9.06 -19.15 1.63
C HIS A 322 -7.77 -19.01 0.81
N LEU A 323 -6.73 -19.75 1.20
CA LEU A 323 -5.56 -19.89 0.36
C LEU A 323 -5.97 -20.42 -1.00
N GLY A 324 -5.60 -19.69 -2.05
CA GLY A 324 -5.93 -20.00 -3.43
C GLY A 324 -4.98 -21.03 -4.05
N PRO A 325 -5.21 -21.39 -5.33
CA PRO A 325 -4.33 -22.24 -6.10
C PRO A 325 -3.01 -21.49 -6.40
N HIS A 326 -2.04 -22.18 -7.01
CA HIS A 326 -0.80 -21.55 -7.48
C HIS A 326 -1.10 -20.33 -8.39
N ALA A 327 -0.35 -19.22 -8.23
CA ALA A 327 -0.60 -17.93 -8.89
C ALA A 327 -0.82 -18.03 -10.42
N LEU A 328 -0.14 -18.98 -11.08
CA LEU A 328 -0.24 -19.19 -12.53
C LEU A 328 -1.46 -20.04 -12.96
N ALA A 329 -2.18 -20.65 -12.02
CA ALA A 329 -3.25 -21.59 -12.36
C ALA A 329 -4.45 -20.90 -12.99
N GLU A 330 -4.87 -19.80 -12.39
CA GLU A 330 -6.11 -19.08 -12.74
C GLU A 330 -5.89 -17.56 -12.66
N PRO A 331 -5.10 -16.96 -13.61
CA PRO A 331 -4.86 -15.53 -13.64
C PRO A 331 -6.17 -14.76 -13.82
N GLY A 332 -6.34 -13.69 -13.03
CA GLY A 332 -7.57 -12.88 -13.00
C GLY A 332 -8.65 -13.37 -12.03
N GLU A 333 -8.54 -14.60 -11.53
CA GLU A 333 -9.54 -15.18 -10.61
C GLU A 333 -9.02 -15.27 -9.16
N THR A 334 -7.77 -14.96 -8.94
CA THR A 334 -7.08 -15.16 -7.66
C THR A 334 -6.30 -13.90 -7.30
N ASP A 335 -6.41 -13.45 -6.07
CA ASP A 335 -5.55 -12.43 -5.51
C ASP A 335 -4.12 -12.97 -5.39
N ILE A 336 -3.12 -12.15 -5.67
CA ILE A 336 -1.69 -12.49 -5.59
C ILE A 336 -1.01 -11.48 -4.69
N THR A 337 -0.57 -11.92 -3.53
CA THR A 337 -0.01 -11.07 -2.49
C THR A 337 1.37 -11.52 -2.04
N VAL A 338 2.11 -10.61 -1.42
CA VAL A 338 3.40 -10.89 -0.77
C VAL A 338 3.49 -10.18 0.57
N ASP A 339 4.27 -10.71 1.51
CA ASP A 339 4.59 -9.94 2.72
C ASP A 339 5.47 -8.74 2.33
N VAL A 340 5.08 -7.56 2.75
CA VAL A 340 5.81 -6.33 2.45
C VAL A 340 7.14 -6.30 3.22
N ASN A 341 8.23 -6.06 2.51
CA ASN A 341 9.53 -5.79 3.13
C ASN A 341 9.66 -4.29 3.40
N PHE A 342 9.57 -3.89 4.66
CA PHE A 342 9.60 -2.48 5.04
C PHE A 342 11.00 -1.86 5.01
N SER A 343 12.08 -2.65 5.05
CA SER A 343 13.45 -2.10 5.02
C SER A 343 13.75 -1.27 3.77
N PRO A 344 13.47 -1.73 2.53
CA PRO A 344 13.66 -0.90 1.34
C PRO A 344 12.75 0.33 1.30
N LEU A 345 11.57 0.29 1.92
CA LEU A 345 10.66 1.44 1.99
C LEU A 345 11.23 2.53 2.90
N VAL A 346 11.74 2.15 4.07
CA VAL A 346 12.43 3.09 4.99
C VAL A 346 13.57 3.77 4.27
N ILE A 347 14.47 3.00 3.64
CA ILE A 347 15.62 3.57 2.92
C ILE A 347 15.19 4.46 1.76
N ALA A 348 14.14 4.07 1.02
CA ALA A 348 13.62 4.87 -0.09
C ALA A 348 13.07 6.21 0.39
N ALA A 349 12.33 6.22 1.51
CA ALA A 349 11.75 7.43 2.09
C ALA A 349 12.84 8.35 2.70
N GLU A 350 13.77 7.80 3.48
CA GLU A 350 14.89 8.56 4.06
C GLU A 350 15.79 9.16 2.97
N SER A 351 16.04 8.43 1.89
CA SER A 351 16.79 8.94 0.72
C SER A 351 16.08 10.08 0.02
N GLY A 352 14.76 10.17 0.12
CA GLY A 352 13.91 11.29 -0.33
C GLY A 352 13.85 12.45 0.67
N GLY A 353 14.60 12.39 1.79
CA GLY A 353 14.65 13.43 2.82
C GLY A 353 13.53 13.36 3.87
N ALA A 354 12.71 12.30 3.88
CA ALA A 354 11.67 12.11 4.87
C ALA A 354 12.25 11.57 6.20
N SER A 355 11.64 11.96 7.32
CA SER A 355 11.82 11.26 8.59
C SER A 355 10.87 10.07 8.64
N VAL A 356 11.35 8.90 9.08
CA VAL A 356 10.58 7.65 9.01
C VAL A 356 10.43 7.02 10.39
N GLU A 357 9.21 6.58 10.69
CA GLU A 357 8.88 5.75 11.85
C GLU A 357 8.23 4.46 11.35
N LEU A 358 8.54 3.33 12.00
CA LEU A 358 7.93 2.03 11.73
C LEU A 358 7.41 1.45 13.05
N HIS A 359 6.11 1.21 13.11
CA HIS A 359 5.42 0.68 14.29
C HIS A 359 4.71 -0.63 13.97
N ARG A 360 4.38 -1.39 15.01
CA ARG A 360 3.35 -2.43 14.91
C ARG A 360 1.98 -1.77 14.99
N GLN A 361 1.00 -2.31 14.26
CA GLN A 361 -0.36 -1.76 14.26
C GLN A 361 -1.00 -1.76 15.64
N ASP A 362 -0.83 -2.86 16.44
CA ASP A 362 -1.39 -2.91 17.80
C ASP A 362 -0.83 -1.80 18.70
N GLU A 363 0.47 -1.54 18.66
CA GLU A 363 1.13 -0.48 19.43
C GLU A 363 0.71 0.91 18.95
N PHE A 364 0.64 1.10 17.63
CA PHE A 364 0.20 2.34 17.02
C PHE A 364 -1.25 2.68 17.43
N LEU A 365 -2.19 1.76 17.28
CA LEU A 365 -3.59 1.98 17.64
C LEU A 365 -3.79 2.17 19.16
N GLN A 366 -3.00 1.47 19.99
CA GLN A 366 -3.01 1.67 21.44
C GLN A 366 -2.60 3.10 21.82
N SER A 367 -1.54 3.62 21.20
CA SER A 367 -1.06 4.99 21.44
C SER A 367 -2.09 6.06 21.07
N LEU A 368 -2.99 5.76 20.12
CA LEU A 368 -4.11 6.62 19.72
C LEU A 368 -5.37 6.44 20.59
N GLY A 369 -5.31 5.63 21.65
CA GLY A 369 -6.38 5.47 22.63
C GLY A 369 -7.43 4.42 22.27
N LEU A 370 -7.16 3.50 21.33
CA LEU A 370 -8.12 2.42 21.00
C LEU A 370 -8.44 1.53 22.22
N VAL A 371 -7.47 1.30 23.11
CA VAL A 371 -7.69 0.51 24.35
C VAL A 371 -8.71 1.18 25.28
N ASP A 372 -8.65 2.51 25.40
CA ASP A 372 -9.60 3.26 26.23
C ASP A 372 -10.99 3.20 25.60
N ARG A 373 -11.09 3.31 24.27
CA ARG A 373 -12.36 3.16 23.56
C ARG A 373 -12.98 1.76 23.75
N ILE A 374 -12.18 0.72 23.71
CA ILE A 374 -12.61 -0.66 24.00
C ILE A 374 -13.14 -0.79 25.44
N ARG A 375 -12.48 -0.13 26.40
CA ARG A 375 -12.92 -0.11 27.80
C ARG A 375 -14.28 0.58 27.96
N GLU A 376 -14.46 1.73 27.33
CA GLU A 376 -15.74 2.45 27.31
C GLU A 376 -16.88 1.58 26.73
N LEU A 377 -16.62 0.91 25.60
CA LEU A 377 -17.61 -0.01 25.00
C LEU A 377 -17.95 -1.17 25.95
N ARG A 378 -16.98 -1.67 26.70
CA ARG A 378 -17.23 -2.72 27.71
C ARG A 378 -18.13 -2.22 28.84
N GLU A 379 -17.90 -1.01 29.34
CA GLU A 379 -18.73 -0.38 30.35
C GLU A 379 -20.16 -0.16 29.85
N GLN A 380 -20.33 0.31 28.62
CA GLN A 380 -21.63 0.44 27.97
C GLN A 380 -22.33 -0.93 27.80
N GLU A 381 -21.64 -1.97 27.37
CA GLU A 381 -22.18 -3.33 27.29
C GLU A 381 -22.69 -3.83 28.64
N LEU A 382 -21.94 -3.57 29.73
CA LEU A 382 -22.29 -3.96 31.08
C LEU A 382 -23.49 -3.16 31.63
N ALA A 383 -23.59 -1.87 31.31
CA ALA A 383 -24.74 -1.05 31.67
C ALA A 383 -26.01 -1.54 30.95
N LEU A 384 -25.94 -1.81 29.66
CA LEU A 384 -27.05 -2.36 28.86
C LEU A 384 -27.47 -3.78 29.31
N ALA A 385 -26.56 -4.52 29.95
CA ALA A 385 -26.87 -5.85 30.49
C ALA A 385 -27.79 -5.81 31.69
N ARG A 386 -27.90 -4.68 32.38
CA ARG A 386 -28.73 -4.51 33.61
C ARG A 386 -30.16 -4.14 33.26
N ASP A 387 -30.32 -3.06 32.48
CA ASP A 387 -31.64 -2.47 32.23
C ASP A 387 -31.81 -1.99 30.77
N GLY A 388 -30.95 -2.44 29.82
CA GLY A 388 -30.93 -1.96 28.44
C GLY A 388 -31.57 -2.86 27.40
N ASP A 389 -31.66 -2.36 26.19
CA ASP A 389 -32.13 -3.13 25.03
C ASP A 389 -31.11 -4.24 24.66
N PRO A 390 -31.55 -5.52 24.59
CA PRO A 390 -30.69 -6.64 24.20
C PRO A 390 -30.03 -6.47 22.81
N MET A 391 -30.73 -5.84 21.87
CA MET A 391 -30.18 -5.61 20.51
C MET A 391 -29.08 -4.54 20.53
N GLU A 392 -29.29 -3.48 21.28
CA GLU A 392 -28.27 -2.46 21.47
C GLU A 392 -27.03 -3.02 22.16
N ARG A 393 -27.22 -3.82 23.22
CA ARG A 393 -26.13 -4.54 23.88
C ARG A 393 -25.36 -5.44 22.91
N LEU A 394 -26.06 -6.16 22.02
CA LEU A 394 -25.40 -7.02 21.02
C LEU A 394 -24.56 -6.21 20.04
N LYS A 395 -25.05 -5.05 19.57
CA LYS A 395 -24.28 -4.13 18.72
C LYS A 395 -23.03 -3.63 19.39
N VAL A 396 -23.14 -3.12 20.63
CA VAL A 396 -21.98 -2.63 21.41
C VAL A 396 -20.96 -3.74 21.62
N ARG A 397 -21.41 -4.96 21.96
CA ARG A 397 -20.53 -6.12 22.09
C ARG A 397 -19.83 -6.47 20.80
N SER A 398 -20.53 -6.47 19.66
CA SER A 398 -19.94 -6.74 18.34
C SER A 398 -18.86 -5.70 18.00
N THR A 399 -19.17 -4.41 18.16
CA THR A 399 -18.21 -3.32 17.94
C THR A 399 -16.96 -3.49 18.80
N ARG A 400 -17.12 -3.79 20.10
CA ARG A 400 -16.01 -4.04 21.02
C ARG A 400 -15.15 -5.22 20.57
N THR A 401 -15.78 -6.37 20.28
CA THR A 401 -15.06 -7.59 19.90
C THR A 401 -14.29 -7.40 18.58
N ASN A 402 -14.91 -6.71 17.62
CA ASN A 402 -14.26 -6.37 16.37
C ASN A 402 -13.04 -5.45 16.59
N ALA A 403 -13.16 -4.44 17.47
CA ALA A 403 -12.03 -3.58 17.84
C ALA A 403 -10.89 -4.35 18.54
N GLU A 404 -11.21 -5.31 19.42
CA GLU A 404 -10.21 -6.18 20.05
C GLU A 404 -9.40 -6.98 19.03
N THR A 405 -10.01 -7.35 17.88
CA THR A 405 -9.32 -8.07 16.81
C THR A 405 -8.22 -7.24 16.16
N LEU A 406 -8.38 -5.90 16.08
CA LEU A 406 -7.36 -4.99 15.56
C LEU A 406 -6.07 -4.99 16.40
N LEU A 407 -6.16 -5.35 17.68
CA LEU A 407 -5.03 -5.41 18.62
C LEU A 407 -4.45 -6.82 18.77
N HIS A 408 -4.96 -7.79 18.03
CA HIS A 408 -4.52 -9.17 18.18
C HIS A 408 -3.13 -9.40 17.57
N ARG A 409 -2.12 -9.64 18.40
CA ARG A 409 -0.70 -9.74 18.05
C ARG A 409 -0.32 -10.81 17.02
N ARG A 410 -1.18 -11.81 16.81
CA ARG A 410 -0.99 -12.88 15.80
C ARG A 410 -1.98 -12.77 14.65
N GLY A 411 -2.47 -11.58 14.38
CA GLY A 411 -3.44 -11.26 13.35
C GLY A 411 -3.24 -9.81 12.92
N LEU A 412 -4.32 -9.04 12.78
CA LEU A 412 -4.28 -7.66 12.30
C LEU A 412 -3.33 -6.76 13.12
N GLY A 413 -3.21 -6.96 14.42
CA GLY A 413 -2.28 -6.20 15.26
C GLY A 413 -0.79 -6.41 14.93
N ASP A 414 -0.45 -7.44 14.13
CA ASP A 414 0.93 -7.70 13.68
C ASP A 414 1.32 -6.92 12.42
N PHE A 415 0.38 -6.24 11.78
CA PHE A 415 0.67 -5.37 10.64
C PHE A 415 1.69 -4.29 11.02
N ARG A 416 2.33 -3.72 10.04
CA ARG A 416 3.28 -2.60 10.21
C ARG A 416 2.64 -1.32 9.73
N VAL A 417 2.94 -0.25 10.46
CA VAL A 417 2.56 1.12 10.14
C VAL A 417 3.84 1.91 9.91
N LEU A 418 4.11 2.24 8.66
CA LEU A 418 5.21 3.11 8.28
C LEU A 418 4.66 4.53 8.12
N ILE A 419 5.31 5.49 8.74
CA ILE A 419 4.99 6.92 8.66
C ILE A 419 6.24 7.64 8.15
N ALA A 420 6.16 8.19 6.94
CA ALA A 420 7.23 8.98 6.34
C ALA A 420 6.79 10.45 6.27
N ARG A 421 7.44 11.33 7.04
CA ARG A 421 7.13 12.78 7.10
C ARG A 421 8.12 13.59 6.27
N LYS A 422 7.57 14.48 5.44
CA LYS A 422 8.31 15.43 4.61
C LYS A 422 8.13 16.85 5.08
#